data_df8a86905b1a639bee7d3b06aa38dbaf
#
_entry.id   df8a86905b1a639bee7d3b06aa38dbaf
#
_cell.length_a   1.000
_cell.length_b   1.000
_cell.length_c   1.000
_cell.angle_alpha   90.00
_cell.angle_beta   90.00
_cell.angle_gamma   90.00
#
_symmetry.space_group_name_H-M   'P 1'
#
loop_
_entity.id
_entity.type
_entity.pdbx_description
1 polymer ?
#
loop_
_entity_poly.entity_id
_entity_poly.type
_entity_poly.pdbx_seq_one_letter_code
_entity_poly.pdbx_strand_id
1 'polypeptide(L)'
;DFERMAQIAKSVGAYFMVDMAHIAGLVAAGLHPSPVPYADVVTTTTHKTLRGPRGGLILCRDAEFGKQFNKAIFPGIQGGPLMHVVAAKAVAFKEALSDEFKVYQQQVLDNAKALADELVKKGFRIVSGGTXXXXGFRIVSGGTDNHLMLVDLRSKNITGKEAQFLLDEIGITANRNTIPFEPLSPFVTSGIRLGTPALTTRGLKEEDIREVADIIADVIENREDSAVIEAAKAKVQAICKKFPLYEA
;
A
#
# COMPACT_ATOMS: atom_id res chain seq x y z
N ASP A 1 12.00 8.57 -10.14
CA ASP A 1 12.41 9.44 -11.26
C ASP A 1 12.22 8.67 -12.57
N PHE A 2 10.99 8.71 -13.10
CA PHE A 2 10.64 7.96 -14.31
C PHE A 2 11.33 8.50 -15.55
N GLU A 3 11.57 9.81 -15.61
CA GLU A 3 12.25 10.43 -16.74
C GLU A 3 13.69 9.91 -16.84
N ARG A 4 14.41 9.93 -15.72
CA ARG A 4 15.80 9.45 -15.70
C ARG A 4 15.89 7.96 -16.05
N MET A 5 14.96 7.15 -15.53
CA MET A 5 14.93 5.72 -15.84
C MET A 5 14.64 5.48 -17.32
N ALA A 6 13.73 6.26 -17.91
CA ALA A 6 13.44 6.16 -19.34
C ALA A 6 14.67 6.50 -20.19
N GLN A 7 15.42 7.55 -19.80
CA GLN A 7 16.66 7.93 -20.49
C GLN A 7 17.68 6.79 -20.45
N ILE A 8 17.83 6.13 -19.30
CA ILE A 8 18.76 5.01 -19.14
C ILE A 8 18.33 3.84 -20.03
N ALA A 9 17.05 3.45 -20.01
CA ALA A 9 16.54 2.37 -20.85
C ALA A 9 16.79 2.66 -22.33
N LYS A 10 16.48 3.88 -22.77
CA LYS A 10 16.66 4.31 -24.15
C LYS A 10 18.14 4.28 -24.57
N SER A 11 19.06 4.63 -23.65
CA SER A 11 20.50 4.66 -23.99
C SER A 11 21.07 3.30 -24.35
N VAL A 12 20.38 2.22 -23.97
CA VAL A 12 20.79 0.83 -24.31
C VAL A 12 19.79 0.15 -25.26
N GLY A 13 18.86 0.91 -25.84
CA GLY A 13 17.87 0.38 -26.78
C GLY A 13 16.81 -0.51 -26.15
N ALA A 14 16.60 -0.39 -24.84
CA ALA A 14 15.60 -1.20 -24.11
C ALA A 14 14.26 -0.48 -24.01
N TYR A 15 13.17 -1.24 -23.99
CA TYR A 15 11.86 -0.71 -23.65
C TYR A 15 11.78 -0.42 -22.15
N PHE A 16 11.05 0.63 -21.80
CA PHE A 16 10.83 1.02 -20.42
C PHE A 16 9.36 0.76 -20.04
N MET A 17 9.16 -0.21 -19.17
CA MET A 17 7.84 -0.56 -18.65
C MET A 17 7.75 -0.19 -17.17
N VAL A 18 6.64 0.38 -16.76
CA VAL A 18 6.37 0.71 -15.35
C VAL A 18 5.06 0.05 -14.92
N ASP A 19 5.11 -0.72 -13.84
CA ASP A 19 3.90 -1.20 -13.17
C ASP A 19 3.61 -0.25 -12.00
N MET A 20 2.57 0.58 -12.14
CA MET A 20 2.17 1.55 -11.11
C MET A 20 1.01 1.04 -10.25
N ALA A 21 0.79 -0.27 -10.20
CA ALA A 21 -0.38 -0.85 -9.55
C ALA A 21 -0.62 -0.33 -8.13
N HIS A 22 0.43 -0.17 -7.33
CA HIS A 22 0.29 0.30 -5.95
C HIS A 22 0.00 1.80 -5.85
N ILE A 23 0.52 2.59 -6.79
CA ILE A 23 0.47 4.06 -6.70
C ILE A 23 -0.52 4.69 -7.70
N ALA A 24 -1.27 3.89 -8.45
CA ALA A 24 -2.12 4.41 -9.53
C ALA A 24 -3.13 5.46 -9.06
N GLY A 25 -3.69 5.28 -7.87
CA GLY A 25 -4.61 6.28 -7.29
C GLY A 25 -3.90 7.59 -6.97
N LEU A 26 -2.69 7.52 -6.43
CA LEU A 26 -1.88 8.71 -6.14
C LEU A 26 -1.47 9.42 -7.42
N VAL A 27 -1.12 8.67 -8.46
CA VAL A 27 -0.79 9.22 -9.79
C VAL A 27 -2.02 9.92 -10.40
N ALA A 28 -3.20 9.27 -10.33
CA ALA A 28 -4.46 9.84 -10.85
C ALA A 28 -4.83 11.13 -10.12
N ALA A 29 -4.55 11.20 -8.82
CA ALA A 29 -4.82 12.40 -8.01
C ALA A 29 -3.75 13.50 -8.16
N GLY A 30 -2.66 13.24 -8.88
CA GLY A 30 -1.56 14.20 -9.04
C GLY A 30 -0.62 14.29 -7.83
N LEU A 31 -0.71 13.32 -6.90
CA LEU A 31 0.07 13.30 -5.65
C LEU A 31 1.34 12.44 -5.76
N HIS A 32 1.60 11.87 -6.93
CA HIS A 32 2.81 11.10 -7.24
C HIS A 32 3.16 11.34 -8.70
N PRO A 33 4.45 11.45 -9.05
CA PRO A 33 4.84 11.59 -10.45
C PRO A 33 4.24 10.48 -11.32
N SER A 34 3.84 10.84 -12.53
CA SER A 34 3.23 9.90 -13.48
C SER A 34 4.30 9.25 -14.37
N PRO A 35 4.30 7.92 -14.54
CA PRO A 35 5.18 7.27 -15.51
C PRO A 35 4.69 7.41 -16.96
N VAL A 36 3.42 7.78 -17.17
CA VAL A 36 2.78 7.77 -18.49
C VAL A 36 3.51 8.61 -19.55
N PRO A 37 4.04 9.81 -19.22
CA PRO A 37 4.78 10.58 -20.23
C PRO A 37 6.12 9.96 -20.67
N TYR A 38 6.67 9.04 -19.87
CA TYR A 38 8.06 8.58 -20.04
C TYR A 38 8.15 7.10 -20.46
N ALA A 39 7.23 6.26 -19.99
CA ALA A 39 7.28 4.83 -20.25
C ALA A 39 6.70 4.46 -21.61
N ASP A 40 7.23 3.41 -22.21
CA ASP A 40 6.66 2.81 -23.43
C ASP A 40 5.36 2.10 -23.09
N VAL A 41 5.33 1.43 -21.93
CA VAL A 41 4.17 0.67 -21.45
C VAL A 41 4.00 0.96 -19.95
N VAL A 42 2.76 1.20 -19.54
CA VAL A 42 2.41 1.30 -18.12
C VAL A 42 1.32 0.28 -17.81
N THR A 43 1.53 -0.52 -16.77
CA THR A 43 0.50 -1.44 -16.28
C THR A 43 0.03 -1.01 -14.90
N THR A 44 -1.19 -1.37 -14.57
CA THR A 44 -1.72 -1.16 -13.23
C THR A 44 -2.84 -2.14 -12.92
N THR A 45 -3.09 -2.35 -11.64
CA THR A 45 -4.36 -2.92 -11.16
C THR A 45 -5.36 -1.80 -10.94
N THR A 46 -6.63 -2.13 -10.95
CA THR A 46 -7.70 -1.15 -10.70
C THR A 46 -8.20 -1.19 -9.25
N HIS A 47 -7.80 -2.19 -8.45
CA HIS A 47 -8.39 -2.50 -7.13
C HIS A 47 -7.48 -2.16 -5.92
N LYS A 48 -6.45 -1.35 -6.10
CA LYS A 48 -5.57 -0.90 -4.99
C LYS A 48 -5.87 0.58 -4.71
N THR A 49 -4.87 1.44 -4.73
CA THR A 49 -5.10 2.88 -4.46
C THR A 49 -6.10 3.53 -5.42
N LEU A 50 -6.27 2.98 -6.62
CA LEU A 50 -7.27 3.48 -7.57
C LEU A 50 -8.72 3.21 -7.12
N ARG A 51 -8.91 2.30 -6.17
CA ARG A 51 -10.18 2.02 -5.47
C ARG A 51 -11.31 1.55 -6.40
N GLY A 52 -10.94 0.78 -7.44
CA GLY A 52 -11.89 0.21 -8.40
C GLY A 52 -12.10 -1.28 -8.22
N PRO A 53 -12.77 -1.93 -9.17
CA PRO A 53 -12.99 -3.37 -9.13
C PRO A 53 -11.70 -4.14 -9.38
N ARG A 54 -11.67 -5.42 -9.00
CA ARG A 54 -10.52 -6.28 -9.27
C ARG A 54 -10.34 -6.44 -10.77
N GLY A 55 -9.17 -6.04 -11.25
CA GLY A 55 -8.83 -6.09 -12.66
C GLY A 55 -7.50 -5.41 -12.94
N GLY A 56 -7.11 -5.40 -14.20
CA GLY A 56 -5.91 -4.78 -14.69
C GLY A 56 -6.17 -3.78 -15.81
N LEU A 57 -5.14 -3.00 -16.13
CA LEU A 57 -5.17 -2.00 -17.19
C LEU A 57 -3.76 -1.91 -17.77
N ILE A 58 -3.66 -1.82 -19.09
CA ILE A 58 -2.41 -1.60 -19.83
C ILE A 58 -2.56 -0.29 -20.61
N LEU A 59 -1.61 0.60 -20.46
CA LEU A 59 -1.57 1.88 -21.15
C LEU A 59 -0.29 1.93 -22.02
N CYS A 60 -0.41 2.44 -23.23
CA CYS A 60 0.72 2.74 -24.09
C CYS A 60 0.35 3.91 -25.00
N ARG A 61 1.35 4.66 -25.42
CA ARG A 61 1.13 5.79 -26.33
C ARG A 61 1.22 5.35 -27.79
N ASP A 62 1.98 4.29 -28.06
CA ASP A 62 2.21 3.78 -29.41
C ASP A 62 1.04 2.88 -29.81
N ALA A 63 0.36 3.24 -30.90
CA ALA A 63 -0.78 2.49 -31.43
C ALA A 63 -0.39 1.07 -31.88
N GLU A 64 0.85 0.87 -32.35
CA GLU A 64 1.30 -0.47 -32.76
C GLU A 64 1.48 -1.39 -31.56
N PHE A 65 1.99 -0.86 -30.42
CA PHE A 65 1.99 -1.61 -29.17
C PHE A 65 0.56 -1.95 -28.76
N GLY A 66 -0.35 -0.98 -28.86
CA GLY A 66 -1.76 -1.20 -28.55
C GLY A 66 -2.37 -2.37 -29.34
N LYS A 67 -2.09 -2.44 -30.64
CA LYS A 67 -2.54 -3.57 -31.49
C LYS A 67 -1.95 -4.90 -31.02
N GLN A 68 -0.65 -4.91 -30.70
CA GLN A 68 0.03 -6.12 -30.25
C GLN A 68 -0.54 -6.59 -28.90
N PHE A 69 -0.76 -5.68 -27.96
CA PHE A 69 -1.34 -6.01 -26.65
C PHE A 69 -2.77 -6.54 -26.80
N ASN A 70 -3.61 -5.88 -27.62
CA ASN A 70 -4.96 -6.34 -27.87
C ASN A 70 -4.97 -7.78 -28.41
N LYS A 71 -4.10 -8.08 -29.37
CA LYS A 71 -3.96 -9.42 -29.95
C LYS A 71 -3.43 -10.44 -28.92
N ALA A 72 -2.48 -10.04 -28.09
CA ALA A 72 -1.93 -10.91 -27.05
C ALA A 72 -2.97 -11.22 -25.98
N ILE A 73 -3.78 -10.23 -25.60
CA ILE A 73 -4.87 -10.41 -24.63
C ILE A 73 -5.98 -11.29 -25.26
N PHE A 74 -6.53 -10.88 -26.39
CA PHE A 74 -7.62 -11.61 -27.04
C PHE A 74 -7.32 -11.80 -28.55
N PRO A 75 -7.29 -13.04 -29.04
CA PRO A 75 -7.62 -14.30 -28.35
C PRO A 75 -6.41 -15.00 -27.70
N GLY A 76 -5.30 -14.27 -27.50
CA GLY A 76 -4.04 -14.89 -27.05
C GLY A 76 -4.13 -15.63 -25.72
N ILE A 77 -4.45 -14.90 -24.64
CA ILE A 77 -4.46 -15.47 -23.28
C ILE A 77 -5.80 -15.31 -22.55
N GLN A 78 -6.73 -14.51 -23.08
CA GLN A 78 -8.04 -14.29 -22.46
C GLN A 78 -9.15 -14.51 -23.50
N GLY A 79 -10.38 -14.66 -23.01
CA GLY A 79 -11.59 -14.78 -23.82
C GLY A 79 -12.53 -13.59 -23.59
N GLY A 80 -13.83 -13.85 -23.55
CA GLY A 80 -14.84 -12.81 -23.36
C GLY A 80 -14.66 -12.07 -22.03
N PRO A 81 -14.66 -10.74 -22.06
CA PRO A 81 -14.46 -9.95 -20.83
C PRO A 81 -15.69 -9.98 -19.92
N LEU A 82 -15.46 -9.80 -18.63
CA LEU A 82 -16.50 -9.67 -17.62
C LEU A 82 -17.06 -8.25 -17.71
N MET A 83 -18.19 -8.06 -18.38
CA MET A 83 -18.72 -6.72 -18.68
C MET A 83 -19.13 -5.96 -17.43
N HIS A 84 -19.55 -6.64 -16.36
CA HIS A 84 -19.85 -5.97 -15.08
C HIS A 84 -18.58 -5.36 -14.48
N VAL A 85 -17.40 -6.00 -14.66
CA VAL A 85 -16.12 -5.43 -14.24
C VAL A 85 -15.75 -4.21 -15.10
N VAL A 86 -16.02 -4.29 -16.42
CA VAL A 86 -15.77 -3.16 -17.32
C VAL A 86 -16.62 -1.95 -16.90
N ALA A 87 -17.91 -2.19 -16.61
CA ALA A 87 -18.82 -1.13 -16.14
C ALA A 87 -18.35 -0.55 -14.81
N ALA A 88 -17.93 -1.41 -13.87
CA ALA A 88 -17.42 -0.96 -12.57
C ALA A 88 -16.11 -0.14 -12.73
N LYS A 89 -15.25 -0.50 -13.69
CA LYS A 89 -14.05 0.32 -14.00
C LYS A 89 -14.45 1.73 -14.48
N ALA A 90 -15.48 1.83 -15.33
CA ALA A 90 -15.95 3.11 -15.83
C ALA A 90 -16.41 4.03 -14.68
N VAL A 91 -17.16 3.45 -13.72
CA VAL A 91 -17.60 4.17 -12.51
C VAL A 91 -16.37 4.62 -11.69
N ALA A 92 -15.44 3.68 -11.42
CA ALA A 92 -14.25 3.97 -10.63
C ALA A 92 -13.38 5.08 -11.27
N PHE A 93 -13.24 5.06 -12.61
CA PHE A 93 -12.47 6.08 -13.30
C PHE A 93 -13.17 7.44 -13.25
N LYS A 94 -14.48 7.48 -13.32
CA LYS A 94 -15.25 8.71 -13.15
C LYS A 94 -15.05 9.28 -11.74
N GLU A 95 -15.10 8.42 -10.71
CA GLU A 95 -14.78 8.85 -9.34
C GLU A 95 -13.36 9.38 -9.23
N ALA A 96 -12.39 8.69 -9.85
CA ALA A 96 -10.98 9.07 -9.78
C ALA A 96 -10.68 10.42 -10.43
N LEU A 97 -11.58 10.93 -11.28
CA LEU A 97 -11.47 12.26 -11.90
C LEU A 97 -12.03 13.37 -11.00
N SER A 98 -12.67 13.03 -9.88
CA SER A 98 -13.32 14.03 -9.03
C SER A 98 -12.34 14.67 -8.03
N ASP A 99 -12.71 15.85 -7.52
CA ASP A 99 -11.93 16.52 -6.48
C ASP A 99 -12.02 15.77 -5.14
N GLU A 100 -13.14 15.10 -4.88
CA GLU A 100 -13.30 14.25 -3.69
C GLU A 100 -12.28 13.11 -3.67
N PHE A 101 -11.94 12.57 -4.83
CA PHE A 101 -10.92 11.53 -4.94
C PHE A 101 -9.53 12.08 -4.58
N LYS A 102 -9.22 13.32 -4.98
CA LYS A 102 -7.96 13.97 -4.60
C LYS A 102 -7.88 14.15 -3.08
N VAL A 103 -8.97 14.60 -2.47
CA VAL A 103 -9.07 14.73 -1.00
C VAL A 103 -8.85 13.37 -0.32
N TYR A 104 -9.50 12.32 -0.84
CA TYR A 104 -9.32 10.96 -0.33
C TYR A 104 -7.86 10.50 -0.42
N GLN A 105 -7.21 10.71 -1.58
CA GLN A 105 -5.81 10.28 -1.75
C GLN A 105 -4.86 11.09 -0.84
N GLN A 106 -5.14 12.37 -0.61
CA GLN A 106 -4.36 13.16 0.34
C GLN A 106 -4.52 12.59 1.74
N GLN A 107 -5.74 12.26 2.15
CA GLN A 107 -5.98 11.64 3.46
C GLN A 107 -5.26 10.29 3.59
N VAL A 108 -5.14 9.52 2.50
CA VAL A 108 -4.36 8.27 2.51
C VAL A 108 -2.89 8.55 2.88
N LEU A 109 -2.30 9.60 2.32
CA LEU A 109 -0.92 10.00 2.61
C LEU A 109 -0.78 10.51 4.05
N ASP A 110 -1.70 11.37 4.49
CA ASP A 110 -1.68 11.95 5.85
C ASP A 110 -1.81 10.82 6.90
N ASN A 111 -2.68 9.88 6.65
CA ASN A 111 -2.86 8.70 7.50
C ASN A 111 -1.60 7.82 7.50
N ALA A 112 -0.96 7.63 6.34
CA ALA A 112 0.26 6.82 6.26
C ALA A 112 1.39 7.48 7.05
N LYS A 113 1.51 8.81 6.94
CA LYS A 113 2.49 9.56 7.71
C LYS A 113 2.20 9.45 9.22
N ALA A 114 0.95 9.62 9.63
CA ALA A 114 0.56 9.50 11.04
C ALA A 114 0.90 8.12 11.61
N LEU A 115 0.62 7.05 10.83
CA LEU A 115 0.95 5.68 11.23
C LEU A 115 2.46 5.50 11.39
N ALA A 116 3.24 5.97 10.41
CA ALA A 116 4.70 5.86 10.43
C ALA A 116 5.29 6.60 11.62
N ASP A 117 4.88 7.86 11.81
CA ASP A 117 5.39 8.72 12.89
C ASP A 117 5.10 8.09 14.26
N GLU A 118 3.89 7.55 14.46
CA GLU A 118 3.52 6.96 15.76
C GLU A 118 4.29 5.66 16.01
N LEU A 119 4.42 4.79 15.00
CA LEU A 119 5.23 3.57 15.15
C LEU A 119 6.69 3.88 15.45
N VAL A 120 7.26 4.94 14.85
CA VAL A 120 8.63 5.37 15.13
C VAL A 120 8.74 5.83 16.59
N LYS A 121 7.79 6.60 17.11
CA LYS A 121 7.76 7.00 18.53
C LYS A 121 7.75 5.79 19.46
N LYS A 122 7.07 4.70 19.05
CA LYS A 122 7.01 3.43 19.78
C LYS A 122 8.25 2.54 19.57
N GLY A 123 9.27 3.06 18.88
CA GLY A 123 10.53 2.35 18.68
C GLY A 123 10.54 1.33 17.56
N PHE A 124 9.57 1.37 16.65
CA PHE A 124 9.58 0.55 15.44
C PHE A 124 10.45 1.19 14.37
N ARG A 125 11.12 0.36 13.59
CA ARG A 125 11.96 0.81 12.49
C ARG A 125 11.17 0.75 11.18
N ILE A 126 10.90 1.91 10.59
CA ILE A 126 10.24 1.98 9.26
C ILE A 126 11.35 1.95 8.19
N VAL A 127 11.28 0.97 7.31
CA VAL A 127 12.35 0.72 6.32
C VAL A 127 12.24 1.65 5.11
N SER A 128 11.03 2.05 4.77
CA SER A 128 10.72 2.75 3.52
C SER A 128 10.75 4.27 3.61
N GLY A 129 11.38 4.86 4.63
CA GLY A 129 11.50 6.30 4.54
C GLY A 129 11.62 7.12 5.79
N GLY A 130 12.32 8.26 5.70
CA GLY A 130 12.39 9.37 6.63
C GLY A 130 13.51 9.31 7.66
N THR A 131 13.83 10.48 8.14
CA THR A 131 14.91 10.69 9.09
C THR A 131 14.40 10.83 10.51
N UNK A 132 14.72 10.08 11.33
CA UNK A 132 14.49 10.27 12.68
C UNK A 132 15.70 9.74 13.38
N UNK A 133 16.30 10.38 13.80
CA UNK A 133 17.38 10.00 14.53
C UNK A 133 16.99 9.91 15.91
N UNK A 134 16.30 9.24 16.08
CA UNK A 134 16.13 9.08 17.45
C UNK A 134 16.90 7.93 17.91
N UNK A 135 17.27 8.06 18.67
CA UNK A 135 17.94 7.19 19.45
C UNK A 135 18.45 5.95 18.87
N GLY A 136 19.31 5.96 18.09
CA GLY A 136 20.12 4.84 17.69
C GLY A 136 19.57 4.00 16.54
N PHE A 137 18.46 4.30 15.96
CA PHE A 137 17.91 3.53 14.86
C PHE A 137 18.17 4.25 13.52
N ARG A 138 18.88 3.57 12.60
CA ARG A 138 19.10 4.07 11.26
C ARG A 138 17.91 3.69 10.40
N ILE A 139 17.05 4.65 10.12
CA ILE A 139 15.94 4.49 9.20
C ILE A 139 16.44 4.75 7.77
N VAL A 140 16.23 3.84 6.85
CA VAL A 140 16.81 3.93 5.51
C VAL A 140 16.20 5.10 4.72
N SER A 141 15.00 5.53 5.05
CA SER A 141 14.37 6.70 4.45
C SER A 141 13.43 7.51 5.37
N GLY A 142 13.18 7.08 6.62
CA GLY A 142 12.59 7.90 7.70
C GLY A 142 11.10 8.27 7.64
N GLY A 143 10.26 7.43 7.10
CA GLY A 143 8.83 7.68 6.99
C GLY A 143 8.27 7.04 5.73
N THR A 144 7.20 7.59 5.20
CA THR A 144 6.65 7.12 3.92
C THR A 144 6.18 8.31 3.09
N ASP A 145 6.44 8.26 1.78
CA ASP A 145 5.98 9.25 0.81
C ASP A 145 4.75 8.75 0.04
N ASN A 146 4.23 7.59 0.46
CA ASN A 146 3.08 6.99 -0.24
C ASN A 146 2.12 6.32 0.77
N HIS A 147 1.30 5.41 0.30
CA HIS A 147 0.18 4.81 1.02
C HIS A 147 0.56 3.64 1.93
N LEU A 148 1.82 3.18 1.91
CA LEU A 148 2.24 2.01 2.68
C LEU A 148 3.64 2.18 3.25
N MET A 149 3.99 1.31 4.18
CA MET A 149 5.31 1.28 4.79
C MET A 149 5.73 -0.14 5.11
N LEU A 150 7.04 -0.33 5.17
CA LEU A 150 7.65 -1.59 5.56
C LEU A 150 8.26 -1.40 6.95
N VAL A 151 7.82 -2.19 7.91
CA VAL A 151 8.24 -2.12 9.31
C VAL A 151 9.20 -3.27 9.60
N ASP A 152 10.42 -2.94 10.05
CA ASP A 152 11.43 -3.89 10.48
C ASP A 152 11.18 -4.25 11.95
N LEU A 153 10.93 -5.53 12.21
CA LEU A 153 10.55 -6.03 13.53
C LEU A 153 11.72 -6.59 14.35
N ARG A 154 12.93 -6.56 13.80
CA ARG A 154 14.11 -7.12 14.50
C ARG A 154 14.36 -6.45 15.85
N SER A 155 14.09 -5.14 15.96
CA SER A 155 14.23 -4.40 17.23
C SER A 155 13.21 -4.83 18.29
N LYS A 156 12.15 -5.53 17.89
CA LYS A 156 11.10 -6.00 18.79
C LYS A 156 11.21 -7.53 19.05
N ASN A 157 12.26 -8.17 18.52
CA ASN A 157 12.53 -9.61 18.69
C ASN A 157 11.33 -10.50 18.33
N ILE A 158 10.67 -10.19 17.19
CA ILE A 158 9.55 -10.96 16.66
C ILE A 158 9.72 -11.08 15.15
N THR A 159 9.34 -12.20 14.57
CA THR A 159 9.40 -12.40 13.12
C THR A 159 8.16 -11.80 12.44
N GLY A 160 8.27 -11.54 11.13
CA GLY A 160 7.13 -11.08 10.35
C GLY A 160 5.96 -12.07 10.39
N LYS A 161 6.27 -13.36 10.38
CA LYS A 161 5.26 -14.43 10.45
C LYS A 161 4.50 -14.39 11.79
N GLU A 162 5.23 -14.32 12.90
CA GLU A 162 4.61 -14.24 14.23
C GLU A 162 3.75 -13.00 14.37
N ALA A 163 4.28 -11.83 13.96
CA ALA A 163 3.55 -10.57 14.05
C ALA A 163 2.28 -10.61 13.17
N GLN A 164 2.37 -11.20 11.97
CA GLN A 164 1.19 -11.35 11.10
C GLN A 164 0.07 -12.13 11.80
N PHE A 165 0.40 -13.28 12.39
CA PHE A 165 -0.61 -14.11 13.07
C PHE A 165 -1.17 -13.43 14.31
N LEU A 166 -0.31 -12.78 15.09
CA LEU A 166 -0.70 -12.06 16.30
C LEU A 166 -1.67 -10.91 15.97
N LEU A 167 -1.36 -10.13 14.92
CA LEU A 167 -2.23 -9.04 14.48
C LEU A 167 -3.55 -9.56 13.90
N ASP A 168 -3.51 -10.65 13.14
CA ASP A 168 -4.71 -11.27 12.58
C ASP A 168 -5.66 -11.76 13.70
N GLU A 169 -5.10 -12.29 14.79
CA GLU A 169 -5.87 -12.74 15.95
C GLU A 169 -6.69 -11.62 16.57
N ILE A 170 -6.17 -10.39 16.59
CA ILE A 170 -6.90 -9.23 17.13
C ILE A 170 -7.74 -8.50 16.07
N GLY A 171 -7.76 -9.00 14.81
CA GLY A 171 -8.56 -8.43 13.74
C GLY A 171 -7.87 -7.33 12.93
N ILE A 172 -6.54 -7.22 13.03
CA ILE A 172 -5.74 -6.29 12.20
C ILE A 172 -5.03 -7.11 11.12
N THR A 173 -5.44 -6.93 9.86
CA THR A 173 -4.84 -7.63 8.73
C THR A 173 -3.53 -6.96 8.31
N ALA A 174 -2.44 -7.69 8.41
CA ALA A 174 -1.12 -7.28 7.94
C ALA A 174 -0.48 -8.44 7.18
N ASN A 175 0.50 -8.17 6.34
CA ASN A 175 1.25 -9.26 5.71
C ASN A 175 2.72 -9.19 6.10
N ARG A 176 3.30 -10.37 6.36
CA ARG A 176 4.74 -10.48 6.54
C ARG A 176 5.46 -10.08 5.25
N ASN A 177 6.63 -9.47 5.39
CA ASN A 177 7.35 -8.93 4.24
C ASN A 177 8.86 -8.98 4.52
N THR A 178 9.64 -9.33 3.50
CA THR A 178 11.10 -9.25 3.61
C THR A 178 11.53 -7.79 3.74
N ILE A 179 12.63 -7.59 4.43
CA ILE A 179 13.28 -6.27 4.56
C ILE A 179 14.56 -6.26 3.73
N PRO A 180 15.17 -5.09 3.47
CA PRO A 180 16.48 -5.06 2.80
C PRO A 180 17.51 -5.87 3.58
N PHE A 181 18.28 -6.70 2.87
CA PHE A 181 19.26 -7.62 3.45
C PHE A 181 18.62 -8.62 4.43
N GLU A 182 17.46 -9.14 4.05
CA GLU A 182 16.66 -10.08 4.85
C GLU A 182 17.48 -11.31 5.27
N PRO A 183 17.66 -11.56 6.58
CA PRO A 183 18.43 -12.73 7.04
C PRO A 183 17.60 -14.01 7.14
N LEU A 184 16.27 -13.90 7.12
CA LEU A 184 15.38 -15.05 7.31
C LEU A 184 14.80 -15.53 5.98
N SER A 185 14.20 -16.71 5.96
CA SER A 185 13.54 -17.21 4.75
C SER A 185 12.33 -16.35 4.38
N PRO A 186 11.95 -16.31 3.09
CA PRO A 186 10.76 -15.57 2.65
C PRO A 186 9.44 -16.04 3.29
N PHE A 187 9.44 -17.23 3.90
CA PHE A 187 8.24 -17.76 4.58
C PHE A 187 8.12 -17.28 6.03
N VAL A 188 9.19 -16.71 6.58
CA VAL A 188 9.26 -16.22 7.96
C VAL A 188 9.34 -14.70 7.99
N THR A 189 10.35 -14.13 7.35
CA THR A 189 10.65 -12.68 7.19
C THR A 189 10.93 -11.96 8.51
N SER A 190 11.56 -10.79 8.40
CA SER A 190 11.86 -9.93 9.55
C SER A 190 10.97 -8.68 9.61
N GLY A 191 10.01 -8.56 8.71
CA GLY A 191 9.17 -7.37 8.66
C GLY A 191 7.71 -7.64 8.36
N ILE A 192 6.91 -6.60 8.52
CA ILE A 192 5.50 -6.57 8.07
C ILE A 192 5.29 -5.33 7.20
N ARG A 193 4.29 -5.41 6.32
CA ARG A 193 3.87 -4.29 5.49
C ARG A 193 2.50 -3.79 5.96
N LEU A 194 2.41 -2.48 6.18
CA LEU A 194 1.20 -1.80 6.61
C LEU A 194 0.83 -0.73 5.58
N GLY A 195 -0.45 -0.44 5.44
CA GLY A 195 -0.93 0.59 4.52
C GLY A 195 -2.30 1.12 4.91
N THR A 196 -2.62 2.32 4.43
CA THR A 196 -3.77 3.08 4.93
C THR A 196 -4.97 3.22 3.99
N PRO A 197 -4.93 2.83 2.69
CA PRO A 197 -6.09 3.09 1.81
C PRO A 197 -7.42 2.51 2.29
N ALA A 198 -7.41 1.27 2.81
CA ALA A 198 -8.63 0.61 3.29
C ALA A 198 -9.21 1.32 4.51
N LEU A 199 -8.34 1.71 5.46
CA LEU A 199 -8.77 2.44 6.66
C LEU A 199 -9.31 3.83 6.30
N THR A 200 -8.63 4.50 5.35
CA THR A 200 -9.06 5.82 4.86
C THR A 200 -10.44 5.72 4.16
N THR A 201 -10.65 4.65 3.37
CA THR A 201 -11.95 4.41 2.73
C THR A 201 -13.06 4.23 3.77
N ARG A 202 -12.75 3.65 4.93
CA ARG A 202 -13.70 3.50 6.04
C ARG A 202 -13.96 4.81 6.77
N GLY A 203 -13.13 5.83 6.56
CA GLY A 203 -13.31 7.15 7.18
C GLY A 203 -12.37 7.48 8.33
N LEU A 204 -11.40 6.59 8.65
CA LEU A 204 -10.43 6.86 9.70
C LEU A 204 -9.54 8.05 9.33
N LYS A 205 -9.24 8.88 10.34
CA LYS A 205 -8.37 10.04 10.23
C LYS A 205 -7.10 9.81 11.07
N GLU A 206 -6.19 10.77 11.05
CA GLU A 206 -4.86 10.65 11.69
C GLU A 206 -4.93 10.25 13.19
N GLU A 207 -5.94 10.75 13.93
CA GLU A 207 -6.10 10.40 15.35
C GLU A 207 -6.46 8.93 15.51
N ASP A 208 -7.43 8.46 14.71
CA ASP A 208 -7.83 7.05 14.74
C ASP A 208 -6.65 6.14 14.31
N ILE A 209 -5.84 6.60 13.36
CA ILE A 209 -4.66 5.87 12.88
C ILE A 209 -3.57 5.78 13.97
N ARG A 210 -3.40 6.82 14.78
CA ARG A 210 -2.48 6.78 15.92
C ARG A 210 -2.96 5.73 16.94
N GLU A 211 -4.27 5.66 17.19
CA GLU A 211 -4.84 4.62 18.06
C GLU A 211 -4.54 3.22 17.49
N VAL A 212 -4.65 3.02 16.17
CA VAL A 212 -4.30 1.74 15.52
C VAL A 212 -2.81 1.44 15.74
N ALA A 213 -1.93 2.44 15.60
CA ALA A 213 -0.50 2.26 15.84
C ALA A 213 -0.21 1.86 17.29
N ASP A 214 -0.91 2.49 18.25
CA ASP A 214 -0.78 2.17 19.68
C ASP A 214 -1.19 0.70 19.92
N ILE A 215 -2.31 0.26 19.34
CA ILE A 215 -2.78 -1.13 19.48
C ILE A 215 -1.73 -2.10 18.92
N ILE A 216 -1.18 -1.82 17.73
CA ILE A 216 -0.14 -2.66 17.10
C ILE A 216 1.08 -2.75 18.02
N ALA A 217 1.53 -1.61 18.56
CA ALA A 217 2.71 -1.56 19.43
C ALA A 217 2.48 -2.35 20.71
N ASP A 218 1.36 -2.08 21.39
CA ASP A 218 1.02 -2.71 22.67
C ASP A 218 0.99 -4.25 22.53
N VAL A 219 0.36 -4.75 21.47
CA VAL A 219 0.21 -6.19 21.24
C VAL A 219 1.57 -6.84 20.94
N ILE A 220 2.38 -6.21 20.09
CA ILE A 220 3.72 -6.75 19.73
C ILE A 220 4.64 -6.78 20.97
N GLU A 221 4.58 -5.74 21.80
CA GLU A 221 5.44 -5.63 22.99
C GLU A 221 5.00 -6.55 24.13
N ASN A 222 3.70 -6.81 24.25
CA ASN A 222 3.12 -7.59 25.35
C ASN A 222 2.47 -8.88 24.84
N ARG A 223 3.04 -9.49 23.82
CA ARG A 223 2.44 -10.63 23.09
C ARG A 223 2.17 -11.89 23.93
N GLU A 224 2.78 -11.97 25.10
CA GLU A 224 2.56 -13.09 26.04
C GLU A 224 1.46 -12.79 27.06
N ASP A 225 0.92 -11.55 27.09
CA ASP A 225 -0.09 -11.12 28.04
C ASP A 225 -1.49 -11.22 27.42
N SER A 226 -2.24 -12.25 27.81
CA SER A 226 -3.60 -12.48 27.30
C SER A 226 -4.56 -11.33 27.60
N ALA A 227 -4.37 -10.60 28.71
CA ALA A 227 -5.23 -9.46 29.04
C ALA A 227 -5.02 -8.31 28.04
N VAL A 228 -3.76 -8.07 27.62
CA VAL A 228 -3.45 -7.06 26.60
C VAL A 228 -4.07 -7.46 25.25
N ILE A 229 -3.95 -8.74 24.87
CA ILE A 229 -4.52 -9.25 23.61
C ILE A 229 -6.05 -9.05 23.60
N GLU A 230 -6.74 -9.43 24.67
CA GLU A 230 -8.20 -9.28 24.73
C GLU A 230 -8.63 -7.79 24.75
N ALA A 231 -7.90 -6.93 25.45
CA ALA A 231 -8.16 -5.48 25.43
C ALA A 231 -7.98 -4.91 24.01
N ALA A 232 -6.93 -5.37 23.30
CA ALA A 232 -6.68 -4.96 21.91
C ALA A 232 -7.81 -5.40 20.98
N LYS A 233 -8.30 -6.63 21.10
CA LYS A 233 -9.47 -7.12 20.33
C LYS A 233 -10.68 -6.20 20.55
N ALA A 234 -10.96 -5.83 21.80
CA ALA A 234 -12.08 -4.97 22.12
C ALA A 234 -11.94 -3.58 21.48
N LYS A 235 -10.72 -3.00 21.51
CA LYS A 235 -10.43 -1.70 20.87
C LYS A 235 -10.64 -1.79 19.34
N VAL A 236 -10.10 -2.84 18.69
CA VAL A 236 -10.27 -3.04 17.23
C VAL A 236 -11.75 -3.15 16.88
N GLN A 237 -12.53 -3.91 17.67
CA GLN A 237 -13.98 -4.04 17.46
C GLN A 237 -14.69 -2.70 17.60
N ALA A 238 -14.29 -1.88 18.58
CA ALA A 238 -14.88 -0.55 18.79
C ALA A 238 -14.59 0.36 17.57
N ILE A 239 -13.36 0.36 17.08
CA ILE A 239 -12.99 1.10 15.86
C ILE A 239 -13.83 0.61 14.67
N CYS A 240 -13.96 -0.70 14.49
CA CYS A 240 -14.74 -1.26 13.39
C CYS A 240 -16.22 -0.88 13.45
N LYS A 241 -16.79 -0.78 14.66
CA LYS A 241 -18.18 -0.31 14.87
C LYS A 241 -18.32 1.18 14.57
N LYS A 242 -17.33 1.98 14.95
CA LYS A 242 -17.30 3.43 14.68
C LYS A 242 -17.23 3.71 13.17
N PHE A 243 -16.54 2.86 12.43
CA PHE A 243 -16.28 3.02 10.98
C PHE A 243 -16.72 1.77 10.23
N PRO A 244 -18.04 1.50 10.12
CA PRO A 244 -18.52 0.31 9.42
C PRO A 244 -18.24 0.37 7.91
N LEU A 245 -18.04 -0.79 7.27
CA LEU A 245 -17.83 -0.88 5.81
C LEU A 245 -19.09 -0.50 5.04
N TYR A 246 -20.25 -0.85 5.58
CA TYR A 246 -21.56 -0.57 4.97
C TYR A 246 -22.50 -0.05 6.06
N GLU A 247 -23.31 0.92 5.68
CA GLU A 247 -24.39 1.37 6.56
C GLU A 247 -25.43 0.25 6.66
N ALA A 248 -25.96 0.01 7.85
CA ALA A 248 -26.98 -1.00 8.12
C ALA A 248 -28.37 -0.52 7.60
#